data_8cd88a51e38cd3c9d9149ee388f321ab
#
_entry.id   8cd88a51e38cd3c9d9149ee388f321ab
#
_cell.length_a   1.000
_cell.length_b   1.000
_cell.length_c   1.000
_cell.angle_alpha   90.00
_cell.angle_beta   90.00
_cell.angle_gamma   90.00
#
_symmetry.space_group_name_H-M   'P 1'
#
loop_
_entity.id
_entity.type
_entity.pdbx_description
1 polymer ?
#
loop_
_entity_poly.entity_id
_entity_poly.type
_entity_poly.pdbx_seq_one_letter_code
_entity_poly.pdbx_strand_id
1 'polypeptide(L)'
;METVLTPFVWLLKQLCLLFQSYPIAIFVFTLIVNLALIPFNIKQQKNMAKQARLRPKLEALKEKFGDDKMKYQSAMQELYQKENVSPTGGCLPMLIRMVILMMVFYSVNVIIYGSSTRGKINPQIDHSFLKIFGLDLAQTPHFSTDVIHAFELTWLIPIICFSAQMLSMFVSNKQQAKNNPQMASQGGSMKIMLFTMPVISLIFTFQVPCATGFYWICSSVVNTVIMLIVNHFYSADKISAKEMIEEGSLRRKKEQRIIDSQN
;
A
#
# COMPACT_ATOMS: atom_id res chain seq x y z
N MET A 1 -14.71 -0.18 18.10
CA MET A 1 -14.26 0.19 16.74
C MET A 1 -14.66 1.61 16.36
N GLU A 2 -15.84 2.08 16.72
CA GLU A 2 -16.31 3.42 16.38
C GLU A 2 -15.37 4.54 16.84
N THR A 3 -14.83 4.46 18.06
CA THR A 3 -13.94 5.49 18.63
C THR A 3 -12.67 5.74 17.82
N VAL A 4 -12.12 4.72 17.15
CA VAL A 4 -10.91 4.84 16.32
C VAL A 4 -11.24 5.41 14.93
N LEU A 5 -12.46 5.19 14.45
CA LEU A 5 -12.92 5.63 13.13
C LEU A 5 -13.41 7.07 13.12
N THR A 6 -13.89 7.55 14.29
CA THR A 6 -14.46 8.91 14.47
C THR A 6 -13.55 10.04 13.96
N PRO A 7 -12.24 10.08 14.25
CA PRO A 7 -11.39 11.18 13.78
C PRO A 7 -11.27 11.23 12.25
N PHE A 8 -11.29 10.08 11.57
CA PHE A 8 -11.23 10.02 10.10
C PHE A 8 -12.52 10.50 9.46
N VAL A 9 -13.67 10.10 10.00
CA VAL A 9 -14.99 10.60 9.57
C VAL A 9 -15.09 12.11 9.81
N TRP A 10 -14.66 12.58 10.99
CA TRP A 10 -14.63 14.00 11.33
C TRP A 10 -13.76 14.79 10.35
N LEU A 11 -12.52 14.33 10.10
CA LEU A 11 -11.61 15.00 9.19
C LEU A 11 -12.19 15.08 7.77
N LEU A 12 -12.70 13.96 7.24
CA LEU A 12 -13.30 13.95 5.90
C LEU A 12 -14.52 14.86 5.83
N LYS A 13 -15.36 14.90 6.89
CA LYS A 13 -16.52 15.81 6.98
C LYS A 13 -16.08 17.27 6.97
N GLN A 14 -15.05 17.64 7.74
CA GLN A 14 -14.52 19.02 7.74
C GLN A 14 -13.98 19.42 6.36
N LEU A 15 -13.27 18.52 5.68
CA LEU A 15 -12.79 18.77 4.32
C LEU A 15 -13.95 18.92 3.32
N CYS A 16 -15.02 18.15 3.46
CA CYS A 16 -16.21 18.28 2.61
C CYS A 16 -16.88 19.67 2.83
N LEU A 17 -16.97 20.13 4.08
CA LEU A 17 -17.53 21.44 4.39
C LEU A 17 -16.65 22.58 3.88
N LEU A 18 -15.31 22.41 3.96
CA LEU A 18 -14.35 23.43 3.54
C LEU A 18 -14.33 23.60 2.02
N PHE A 19 -14.29 22.50 1.29
CA PHE A 19 -14.14 22.53 -0.18
C PHE A 19 -15.47 22.54 -0.93
N GLN A 20 -16.58 22.28 -0.26
CA GLN A 20 -17.90 22.13 -0.88
C GLN A 20 -17.90 21.20 -2.10
N SER A 21 -16.96 20.27 -2.12
CA SER A 21 -16.74 19.31 -3.19
C SER A 21 -16.18 18.02 -2.61
N TYR A 22 -16.94 16.94 -2.73
CA TYR A 22 -16.58 15.64 -2.19
C TYR A 22 -15.33 15.03 -2.89
N PRO A 23 -15.20 15.11 -4.23
CA PRO A 23 -14.00 14.66 -4.91
C PRO A 23 -12.72 15.34 -4.43
N ILE A 24 -12.77 16.67 -4.25
CA ILE A 24 -11.63 17.44 -3.76
C ILE A 24 -11.32 17.05 -2.31
N ALA A 25 -12.36 16.91 -1.47
CA ALA A 25 -12.20 16.49 -0.08
C ALA A 25 -11.55 15.11 0.03
N ILE A 26 -11.96 14.11 -0.79
CA ILE A 26 -11.34 12.79 -0.84
C ILE A 26 -9.88 12.90 -1.28
N PHE A 27 -9.57 13.67 -2.31
CA PHE A 27 -8.20 13.82 -2.79
C PHE A 27 -7.29 14.40 -1.71
N VAL A 28 -7.71 15.50 -1.06
CA VAL A 28 -6.94 16.16 0.02
C VAL A 28 -6.82 15.23 1.24
N PHE A 29 -7.90 14.55 1.61
CA PHE A 29 -7.88 13.55 2.67
C PHE A 29 -6.86 12.43 2.38
N THR A 30 -6.89 11.91 1.15
CA THR A 30 -5.94 10.87 0.70
C THR A 30 -4.51 11.37 0.79
N LEU A 31 -4.27 12.61 0.39
CA LEU A 31 -2.95 13.24 0.46
C LEU A 31 -2.46 13.34 1.91
N ILE A 32 -3.30 13.87 2.82
CA ILE A 32 -2.96 13.99 4.25
C ILE A 32 -2.61 12.63 4.86
N VAL A 33 -3.45 11.61 4.64
CA VAL A 33 -3.23 10.27 5.18
C VAL A 33 -1.93 9.67 4.63
N ASN A 34 -1.68 9.80 3.34
CA ASN A 34 -0.46 9.25 2.72
C ASN A 34 0.80 10.01 3.14
N LEU A 35 0.74 11.33 3.36
CA LEU A 35 1.85 12.11 3.91
C LEU A 35 2.18 11.68 5.35
N ALA A 36 1.16 11.46 6.17
CA ALA A 36 1.34 10.93 7.53
C ALA A 36 2.00 9.54 7.56
N LEU A 37 1.82 8.76 6.49
CA LEU A 37 2.42 7.43 6.35
C LEU A 37 3.85 7.43 5.78
N ILE A 38 4.40 8.57 5.34
CA ILE A 38 5.78 8.64 4.80
C ILE A 38 6.81 8.02 5.75
N PRO A 39 6.87 8.36 7.05
CA PRO A 39 7.87 7.78 7.95
C PRO A 39 7.75 6.25 8.06
N PHE A 40 6.53 5.74 7.97
CA PHE A 40 6.30 4.31 7.93
C PHE A 40 6.79 3.68 6.61
N ASN A 41 6.52 4.31 5.47
CA ASN A 41 6.98 3.86 4.15
C ASN A 41 8.52 3.83 4.09
N ILE A 42 9.22 4.81 4.70
CA ILE A 42 10.68 4.82 4.80
C ILE A 42 11.19 3.64 5.64
N LYS A 43 10.57 3.35 6.80
CA LYS A 43 10.94 2.18 7.63
C LYS A 43 10.74 0.88 6.86
N GLN A 44 9.63 0.77 6.14
CA GLN A 44 9.35 -0.38 5.28
C GLN A 44 10.43 -0.56 4.21
N GLN A 45 10.81 0.51 3.52
CA GLN A 45 11.85 0.48 2.49
C GLN A 45 13.20 -0.01 3.06
N LYS A 46 13.57 0.46 4.27
CA LYS A 46 14.76 -0.02 4.97
C LYS A 46 14.68 -1.53 5.29
N ASN A 47 13.54 -2.00 5.79
CA ASN A 47 13.35 -3.42 6.07
C ASN A 47 13.44 -4.27 4.79
N MET A 48 12.86 -3.81 3.69
CA MET A 48 12.97 -4.50 2.39
C MET A 48 14.42 -4.55 1.89
N ALA A 49 15.18 -3.47 2.05
CA ALA A 49 16.60 -3.44 1.70
C ALA A 49 17.41 -4.46 2.52
N LYS A 50 17.15 -4.56 3.84
CA LYS A 50 17.78 -5.56 4.71
C LYS A 50 17.44 -6.99 4.29
N GLN A 51 16.15 -7.26 4.01
CA GLN A 51 15.74 -8.59 3.51
C GLN A 51 16.43 -8.93 2.18
N ALA A 52 16.60 -7.94 1.29
CA ALA A 52 17.30 -8.14 0.03
C ALA A 52 18.77 -8.59 0.23
N ARG A 53 19.47 -8.02 1.22
CA ARG A 53 20.86 -8.42 1.58
C ARG A 53 20.96 -9.85 2.12
N LEU A 54 19.91 -10.36 2.75
CA LEU A 54 19.91 -11.73 3.30
C LEU A 54 19.68 -12.82 2.27
N ARG A 55 19.23 -12.46 1.05
CA ARG A 55 18.88 -13.43 0.01
C ARG A 55 19.98 -14.41 -0.36
N PRO A 56 21.24 -13.99 -0.63
CA PRO A 56 22.28 -14.95 -0.96
C PRO A 56 22.51 -15.97 0.16
N LYS A 57 22.34 -15.54 1.43
CA LYS A 57 22.41 -16.45 2.58
C LYS A 57 21.21 -17.40 2.62
N LEU A 58 20.02 -16.92 2.26
CA LEU A 58 18.80 -17.75 2.17
C LEU A 58 18.87 -18.76 1.02
N GLU A 59 19.46 -18.40 -0.11
CA GLU A 59 19.70 -19.31 -1.24
C GLU A 59 20.68 -20.43 -0.86
N ALA A 60 21.78 -20.07 -0.20
CA ALA A 60 22.73 -21.07 0.34
C ALA A 60 22.08 -22.01 1.36
N LEU A 61 21.17 -21.50 2.22
CA LEU A 61 20.39 -22.33 3.15
C LEU A 61 19.42 -23.24 2.38
N LYS A 62 18.81 -22.75 1.31
CA LYS A 62 17.91 -23.55 0.47
C LYS A 62 18.65 -24.67 -0.26
N GLU A 63 19.84 -24.42 -0.79
CA GLU A 63 20.69 -25.45 -1.38
C GLU A 63 21.11 -26.50 -0.36
N LYS A 64 21.42 -26.06 0.87
CA LYS A 64 21.87 -26.97 1.95
C LYS A 64 20.76 -27.85 2.54
N PHE A 65 19.55 -27.33 2.68
CA PHE A 65 18.44 -27.96 3.39
C PHE A 65 17.16 -28.08 2.58
N GLY A 66 17.21 -27.88 1.25
CA GLY A 66 16.03 -27.75 0.38
C GLY A 66 15.05 -28.92 0.43
N ASP A 67 15.55 -30.12 0.68
CA ASP A 67 14.74 -31.34 0.81
C ASP A 67 14.09 -31.48 2.18
N ASP A 68 14.68 -30.88 3.22
CA ASP A 68 14.15 -30.86 4.59
C ASP A 68 13.53 -29.50 4.93
N LYS A 69 12.23 -29.38 4.65
CA LYS A 69 11.48 -28.14 4.87
C LYS A 69 11.54 -27.64 6.32
N MET A 70 11.58 -28.56 7.30
CA MET A 70 11.59 -28.20 8.73
C MET A 70 12.94 -27.57 9.12
N LYS A 71 14.05 -28.19 8.69
CA LYS A 71 15.40 -27.65 8.92
C LYS A 71 15.62 -26.34 8.18
N TYR A 72 15.13 -26.22 6.94
CA TYR A 72 15.19 -24.96 6.21
C TYR A 72 14.45 -23.84 6.92
N GLN A 73 13.22 -24.09 7.43
CA GLN A 73 12.45 -23.07 8.15
C GLN A 73 13.12 -22.64 9.46
N SER A 74 13.65 -23.58 10.26
CA SER A 74 14.35 -23.23 11.50
C SER A 74 15.65 -22.45 11.22
N ALA A 75 16.47 -22.88 10.25
CA ALA A 75 17.67 -22.16 9.86
C ALA A 75 17.37 -20.75 9.29
N MET A 76 16.26 -20.61 8.56
CA MET A 76 15.79 -19.31 8.07
C MET A 76 15.37 -18.39 9.24
N GLN A 77 14.65 -18.90 10.24
CA GLN A 77 14.28 -18.13 11.43
C GLN A 77 15.50 -17.69 12.24
N GLU A 78 16.48 -18.59 12.45
CA GLU A 78 17.74 -18.24 13.10
C GLU A 78 18.51 -17.14 12.35
N LEU A 79 18.56 -17.22 11.01
CA LEU A 79 19.20 -16.20 10.19
C LEU A 79 18.52 -14.84 10.36
N TYR A 80 17.18 -14.78 10.31
CA TYR A 80 16.44 -13.54 10.52
C TYR A 80 16.66 -12.94 11.92
N GLN A 81 16.67 -13.79 12.96
CA GLN A 81 16.95 -13.36 14.34
C GLN A 81 18.37 -12.84 14.47
N LYS A 82 19.36 -13.56 13.94
CA LYS A 82 20.79 -13.20 14.00
C LYS A 82 21.08 -11.85 13.30
N GLU A 83 20.39 -11.58 12.21
CA GLU A 83 20.57 -10.33 11.43
C GLU A 83 19.60 -9.23 11.88
N ASN A 84 18.79 -9.45 12.93
CA ASN A 84 17.79 -8.49 13.42
C ASN A 84 16.83 -7.98 12.31
N VAL A 85 16.38 -8.89 11.43
CA VAL A 85 15.45 -8.60 10.34
C VAL A 85 14.13 -9.29 10.61
N SER A 86 13.03 -8.53 10.58
CA SER A 86 11.69 -9.11 10.76
C SER A 86 11.21 -9.77 9.46
N PRO A 87 10.87 -11.07 9.47
CA PRO A 87 10.28 -11.73 8.31
C PRO A 87 8.89 -11.17 7.95
N THR A 88 8.16 -10.65 8.95
CA THR A 88 6.81 -10.07 8.78
C THR A 88 6.83 -8.64 8.26
N GLY A 89 8.00 -8.01 8.13
CA GLY A 89 8.13 -6.64 7.64
C GLY A 89 7.57 -6.41 6.23
N GLY A 90 7.41 -7.48 5.44
CA GLY A 90 6.83 -7.43 4.10
C GLY A 90 5.29 -7.42 4.06
N CYS A 91 4.60 -8.01 5.03
CA CYS A 91 3.13 -8.08 5.03
C CYS A 91 2.46 -6.96 5.86
N LEU A 92 3.17 -6.39 6.83
CA LEU A 92 2.65 -5.30 7.68
C LEU A 92 2.08 -4.11 6.90
N PRO A 93 2.71 -3.65 5.80
CA PRO A 93 2.16 -2.57 4.98
C PRO A 93 0.81 -2.91 4.35
N MET A 94 0.62 -4.15 3.96
CA MET A 94 -0.66 -4.61 3.39
C MET A 94 -1.78 -4.53 4.44
N LEU A 95 -1.50 -4.95 5.67
CA LEU A 95 -2.45 -4.86 6.79
C LEU A 95 -2.82 -3.41 7.11
N ILE A 96 -1.85 -2.51 7.16
CA ILE A 96 -2.10 -1.08 7.40
C ILE A 96 -2.96 -0.48 6.29
N ARG A 97 -2.65 -0.79 5.02
CA ARG A 97 -3.47 -0.34 3.89
C ARG A 97 -4.89 -0.86 3.95
N MET A 98 -5.08 -2.12 4.36
CA MET A 98 -6.40 -2.71 4.54
C MET A 98 -7.20 -2.01 5.63
N VAL A 99 -6.57 -1.68 6.77
CA VAL A 99 -7.20 -0.91 7.85
C VAL A 99 -7.60 0.48 7.36
N ILE A 100 -6.71 1.19 6.65
CA ILE A 100 -7.01 2.51 6.08
C ILE A 100 -8.16 2.42 5.08
N LEU A 101 -8.17 1.42 4.21
CA LEU A 101 -9.27 1.19 3.27
C LEU A 101 -10.60 1.03 4.00
N MET A 102 -10.64 0.22 5.06
CA MET A 102 -11.84 0.04 5.88
C MET A 102 -12.28 1.34 6.55
N MET A 103 -11.33 2.14 7.05
CA MET A 103 -11.63 3.46 7.64
C MET A 103 -12.24 4.40 6.62
N VAL A 104 -11.68 4.48 5.42
CA VAL A 104 -12.21 5.31 4.34
C VAL A 104 -13.56 4.81 3.87
N PHE A 105 -13.71 3.52 3.64
CA PHE A 105 -14.99 2.92 3.26
C PHE A 105 -16.08 3.24 4.28
N TYR A 106 -15.79 3.11 5.57
CA TYR A 106 -16.71 3.48 6.63
C TYR A 106 -17.04 4.97 6.58
N SER A 107 -16.04 5.84 6.44
CA SER A 107 -16.21 7.30 6.39
C SER A 107 -17.07 7.73 5.20
N VAL A 108 -16.82 7.14 4.03
CA VAL A 108 -17.62 7.35 2.81
C VAL A 108 -19.07 6.96 3.03
N ASN A 109 -19.31 5.77 3.58
CA ASN A 109 -20.68 5.29 3.85
C ASN A 109 -21.41 6.17 4.86
N VAL A 110 -20.76 6.59 5.94
CA VAL A 110 -21.35 7.48 6.95
C VAL A 110 -21.72 8.84 6.35
N ILE A 111 -20.89 9.36 5.44
CA ILE A 111 -21.17 10.65 4.80
C ILE A 111 -22.31 10.49 3.78
N ILE A 112 -22.29 9.49 2.93
CA ILE A 112 -23.29 9.30 1.88
C ILE A 112 -24.64 8.87 2.47
N TYR A 113 -24.65 7.89 3.36
CA TYR A 113 -25.88 7.25 3.86
C TYR A 113 -26.26 7.67 5.30
N GLY A 114 -25.44 8.47 5.98
CA GLY A 114 -25.61 8.79 7.39
C GLY A 114 -25.28 7.60 8.30
N SER A 115 -25.49 7.76 9.60
CA SER A 115 -25.31 6.64 10.56
C SER A 115 -26.40 5.57 10.47
N SER A 116 -27.38 5.72 9.57
CA SER A 116 -28.43 4.74 9.31
C SER A 116 -28.01 3.82 8.18
N THR A 117 -27.73 2.55 8.49
CA THR A 117 -27.32 1.49 7.57
C THR A 117 -28.41 1.07 6.55
N ARG A 118 -29.45 1.87 6.33
CA ARG A 118 -30.62 1.51 5.50
C ARG A 118 -30.60 2.04 4.06
N GLY A 119 -29.45 2.40 3.52
CA GLY A 119 -29.32 2.73 2.08
C GLY A 119 -30.04 4.00 1.63
N LYS A 120 -30.55 4.83 2.56
CA LYS A 120 -31.09 6.15 2.23
C LYS A 120 -29.99 7.19 2.34
N ILE A 121 -29.79 7.93 1.26
CA ILE A 121 -28.80 8.99 1.19
C ILE A 121 -29.11 10.03 2.26
N ASN A 122 -28.06 10.53 2.93
CA ASN A 122 -28.17 11.53 3.99
C ASN A 122 -28.79 12.82 3.42
N PRO A 123 -29.99 13.23 3.87
CA PRO A 123 -30.66 14.43 3.34
C PRO A 123 -29.94 15.75 3.67
N GLN A 124 -28.91 15.70 4.53
CA GLN A 124 -28.11 16.88 4.89
C GLN A 124 -26.94 17.14 3.91
N ILE A 125 -26.70 16.24 2.96
CA ILE A 125 -25.65 16.42 1.95
C ILE A 125 -26.31 16.83 0.64
N ASP A 126 -25.90 17.99 0.15
CA ASP A 126 -26.28 18.44 -1.18
C ASP A 126 -25.64 17.49 -2.23
N HIS A 127 -26.48 16.85 -3.01
CA HIS A 127 -26.07 15.92 -4.08
C HIS A 127 -25.17 16.58 -5.14
N SER A 128 -25.24 17.91 -5.25
CA SER A 128 -24.34 18.65 -6.16
C SER A 128 -22.87 18.48 -5.79
N PHE A 129 -22.56 18.29 -4.50
CA PHE A 129 -21.18 18.09 -4.02
C PHE A 129 -20.60 16.73 -4.34
N LEU A 130 -21.44 15.73 -4.65
CA LEU A 130 -21.04 14.37 -4.97
C LEU A 130 -20.78 14.19 -6.47
N LYS A 131 -21.08 15.17 -7.31
CA LYS A 131 -20.93 15.07 -8.77
C LYS A 131 -19.54 15.48 -9.21
N ILE A 132 -18.94 14.68 -10.09
CA ILE A 132 -17.72 14.98 -10.82
C ILE A 132 -17.95 14.67 -12.32
N PHE A 133 -17.77 15.65 -13.20
CA PHE A 133 -17.99 15.49 -14.66
C PHE A 133 -19.35 14.86 -15.03
N GLY A 134 -20.40 15.17 -14.27
CA GLY A 134 -21.75 14.59 -14.49
C GLY A 134 -21.96 13.22 -13.83
N LEU A 135 -20.95 12.63 -13.22
CA LEU A 135 -20.99 11.32 -12.56
C LEU A 135 -21.31 11.52 -11.08
N ASP A 136 -22.34 10.86 -10.59
CA ASP A 136 -22.72 10.86 -9.17
C ASP A 136 -21.94 9.79 -8.41
N LEU A 137 -21.05 10.24 -7.51
CA LEU A 137 -20.19 9.36 -6.71
C LEU A 137 -20.96 8.56 -5.65
N ALA A 138 -22.19 8.92 -5.33
CA ALA A 138 -23.03 8.13 -4.42
C ALA A 138 -23.56 6.85 -5.06
N GLN A 139 -23.63 6.82 -6.39
CA GLN A 139 -24.15 5.65 -7.10
C GLN A 139 -23.17 4.48 -7.03
N THR A 140 -23.72 3.28 -6.98
CA THR A 140 -22.97 2.03 -7.13
C THR A 140 -23.11 1.56 -8.57
N PRO A 141 -22.03 1.22 -9.28
CA PRO A 141 -22.13 0.69 -10.63
C PRO A 141 -22.93 -0.61 -10.62
N HIS A 142 -23.97 -0.71 -11.44
CA HIS A 142 -24.79 -1.92 -11.57
C HIS A 142 -24.43 -2.69 -12.84
N PHE A 143 -24.34 -4.00 -12.72
CA PHE A 143 -24.31 -4.88 -13.88
C PHE A 143 -25.75 -4.98 -14.43
N SER A 144 -26.04 -4.23 -15.50
CA SER A 144 -27.28 -4.40 -16.24
C SER A 144 -27.12 -5.56 -17.22
N THR A 145 -28.08 -6.49 -17.23
CA THR A 145 -28.14 -7.58 -18.22
C THR A 145 -28.57 -7.11 -19.61
N ASP A 146 -29.08 -5.88 -19.70
CA ASP A 146 -29.47 -5.27 -20.98
C ASP A 146 -28.25 -4.65 -21.66
N VAL A 147 -27.72 -5.36 -22.66
CA VAL A 147 -26.49 -5.03 -23.39
C VAL A 147 -26.53 -3.62 -24.03
N ILE A 148 -27.71 -3.06 -24.30
CA ILE A 148 -27.87 -1.74 -24.93
C ILE A 148 -27.76 -0.58 -23.94
N HIS A 149 -28.06 -0.78 -22.64
CA HIS A 149 -27.93 0.20 -21.57
C HIS A 149 -26.78 -0.12 -20.60
N ALA A 150 -25.95 -1.11 -20.95
CA ALA A 150 -24.90 -1.63 -20.08
C ALA A 150 -23.76 -0.65 -19.81
N PHE A 151 -23.60 0.41 -20.62
CA PHE A 151 -22.51 1.37 -20.47
C PHE A 151 -23.00 2.65 -19.77
N GLU A 152 -23.29 2.54 -18.49
CA GLU A 152 -23.49 3.75 -17.67
C GLU A 152 -22.14 4.45 -17.42
N LEU A 153 -22.19 5.77 -17.28
CA LEU A 153 -21.02 6.60 -16.97
C LEU A 153 -20.29 6.14 -15.68
N THR A 154 -21.03 5.50 -14.77
CA THR A 154 -20.53 4.89 -13.53
C THR A 154 -19.48 3.80 -13.74
N TRP A 155 -19.47 3.11 -14.90
CA TRP A 155 -18.49 2.08 -15.25
C TRP A 155 -17.10 2.63 -15.50
N LEU A 156 -16.98 3.93 -15.78
CA LEU A 156 -15.67 4.57 -15.93
C LEU A 156 -14.84 4.45 -14.65
N ILE A 157 -15.47 4.52 -13.46
CA ILE A 157 -14.74 4.46 -12.18
C ILE A 157 -14.04 3.11 -11.97
N PRO A 158 -14.71 1.93 -12.07
CA PRO A 158 -14.03 0.64 -12.00
C PRO A 158 -12.90 0.47 -13.02
N ILE A 159 -13.11 0.90 -14.26
CA ILE A 159 -12.12 0.76 -15.35
C ILE A 159 -10.91 1.63 -15.07
N ILE A 160 -11.10 2.92 -14.70
CA ILE A 160 -10.01 3.83 -14.36
C ILE A 160 -9.30 3.35 -13.09
N CYS A 161 -10.04 2.86 -12.10
CA CYS A 161 -9.49 2.31 -10.87
C CYS A 161 -8.58 1.11 -11.15
N PHE A 162 -9.04 0.16 -11.96
CA PHE A 162 -8.24 -0.99 -12.37
C PHE A 162 -6.99 -0.57 -13.14
N SER A 163 -7.13 0.36 -14.09
CA SER A 163 -6.00 0.88 -14.89
C SER A 163 -4.97 1.59 -14.00
N ALA A 164 -5.41 2.43 -13.07
CA ALA A 164 -4.54 3.13 -12.12
C ALA A 164 -3.80 2.15 -11.19
N GLN A 165 -4.48 1.10 -10.71
CA GLN A 165 -3.86 0.07 -9.88
C GLN A 165 -2.86 -0.77 -10.68
N MET A 166 -3.19 -1.15 -11.91
CA MET A 166 -2.26 -1.86 -12.81
C MET A 166 -1.01 -1.03 -13.07
N LEU A 167 -1.17 0.25 -13.41
CA LEU A 167 -0.02 1.15 -13.63
C LEU A 167 0.83 1.28 -12.36
N SER A 168 0.21 1.49 -11.20
CA SER A 168 0.88 1.55 -9.91
C SER A 168 1.66 0.26 -9.62
N MET A 169 1.06 -0.89 -9.91
CA MET A 169 1.69 -2.20 -9.76
C MET A 169 2.89 -2.38 -10.70
N PHE A 170 2.77 -2.00 -11.97
CA PHE A 170 3.89 -2.07 -12.92
C PHE A 170 5.07 -1.20 -12.48
N VAL A 171 4.78 0.04 -12.05
CA VAL A 171 5.81 0.94 -11.55
C VAL A 171 6.47 0.37 -10.29
N SER A 172 5.68 -0.14 -9.35
CA SER A 172 6.17 -0.77 -8.11
C SER A 172 7.03 -1.99 -8.41
N ASN A 173 6.60 -2.88 -9.29
CA ASN A 173 7.34 -4.08 -9.68
C ASN A 173 8.67 -3.73 -10.37
N LYS A 174 8.66 -2.74 -11.26
CA LYS A 174 9.89 -2.26 -11.93
C LYS A 174 10.89 -1.72 -10.93
N GLN A 175 10.44 -0.95 -9.94
CA GLN A 175 11.28 -0.43 -8.88
C GLN A 175 11.80 -1.54 -7.95
N GLN A 176 10.94 -2.48 -7.58
CA GLN A 176 11.35 -3.63 -6.76
C GLN A 176 12.32 -4.54 -7.50
N ALA A 177 12.12 -4.79 -8.79
CA ALA A 177 13.05 -5.58 -9.62
C ALA A 177 14.42 -4.88 -9.75
N LYS A 178 14.44 -3.54 -9.85
CA LYS A 178 15.68 -2.76 -9.87
C LYS A 178 16.43 -2.86 -8.54
N ASN A 179 15.70 -2.74 -7.43
CA ASN A 179 16.27 -2.83 -6.07
C ASN A 179 16.58 -4.27 -5.67
N ASN A 180 16.03 -5.26 -6.38
CA ASN A 180 16.07 -6.66 -6.01
C ASN A 180 15.89 -7.60 -7.21
N PRO A 181 16.93 -7.76 -8.09
CA PRO A 181 16.83 -8.51 -9.33
C PRO A 181 16.35 -9.96 -9.15
N GLN A 182 16.66 -10.58 -8.02
CA GLN A 182 16.24 -11.94 -7.72
C GLN A 182 14.75 -12.08 -7.39
N MET A 183 14.05 -11.00 -7.01
CA MET A 183 12.58 -11.01 -6.90
C MET A 183 11.92 -11.19 -8.26
N ALA A 184 12.54 -10.70 -9.31
CA ALA A 184 12.06 -10.88 -10.67
C ALA A 184 12.11 -12.35 -11.14
N SER A 185 13.02 -13.17 -10.57
CA SER A 185 13.19 -14.59 -10.86
C SER A 185 12.32 -15.51 -9.98
N GLN A 186 11.68 -15.00 -8.94
CA GLN A 186 10.73 -15.79 -8.15
C GLN A 186 9.51 -16.15 -9.01
N GLY A 187 9.31 -17.46 -9.17
CA GLY A 187 8.44 -18.12 -10.13
C GLY A 187 6.98 -17.67 -10.19
N GLY A 188 6.22 -18.30 -11.07
CA GLY A 188 4.85 -17.96 -11.47
C GLY A 188 3.87 -17.63 -10.32
N SER A 189 4.04 -18.24 -9.15
CA SER A 189 3.21 -18.03 -7.96
C SER A 189 3.17 -16.55 -7.49
N MET A 190 4.32 -15.87 -7.45
CA MET A 190 4.39 -14.45 -7.08
C MET A 190 3.72 -13.56 -8.14
N LYS A 191 3.89 -13.88 -9.43
CA LYS A 191 3.24 -13.15 -10.52
C LYS A 191 1.73 -13.31 -10.46
N ILE A 192 1.24 -14.53 -10.23
CA ILE A 192 -0.20 -14.80 -10.09
C ILE A 192 -0.77 -13.95 -8.94
N MET A 193 -0.14 -13.96 -7.77
CA MET A 193 -0.57 -13.18 -6.61
C MET A 193 -0.64 -11.66 -6.91
N LEU A 194 0.34 -11.14 -7.66
CA LEU A 194 0.37 -9.73 -8.07
C LEU A 194 -0.80 -9.35 -8.98
N PHE A 195 -1.14 -10.21 -9.95
CA PHE A 195 -2.26 -9.95 -10.86
C PHE A 195 -3.64 -10.20 -10.22
N THR A 196 -3.72 -11.10 -9.27
CA THR A 196 -4.99 -11.45 -8.61
C THR A 196 -5.56 -10.26 -7.82
N MET A 197 -4.72 -9.47 -7.16
CA MET A 197 -5.18 -8.32 -6.36
C MET A 197 -5.92 -7.24 -7.17
N PRO A 198 -5.42 -6.72 -8.30
CA PRO A 198 -6.18 -5.77 -9.12
C PRO A 198 -7.48 -6.34 -9.67
N VAL A 199 -7.52 -7.64 -10.00
CA VAL A 199 -8.74 -8.29 -10.49
C VAL A 199 -9.79 -8.39 -9.38
N ILE A 200 -9.39 -8.77 -8.16
CA ILE A 200 -10.31 -8.80 -7.01
C ILE A 200 -10.82 -7.38 -6.72
N SER A 201 -9.96 -6.36 -6.76
CA SER A 201 -10.38 -4.99 -6.53
C SER A 201 -11.33 -4.46 -7.61
N LEU A 202 -11.16 -4.88 -8.87
CA LEU A 202 -12.10 -4.57 -9.95
C LEU A 202 -13.51 -5.10 -9.62
N ILE A 203 -13.61 -6.39 -9.27
CA ILE A 203 -14.91 -7.02 -8.90
C ILE A 203 -15.52 -6.30 -7.70
N PHE A 204 -14.69 -5.95 -6.71
CA PHE A 204 -15.17 -5.26 -5.50
C PHE A 204 -15.64 -3.84 -5.79
N THR A 205 -15.00 -3.13 -6.73
CA THR A 205 -15.38 -1.75 -7.10
C THR A 205 -16.79 -1.68 -7.73
N PHE A 206 -17.29 -2.77 -8.32
CA PHE A 206 -18.67 -2.86 -8.79
C PHE A 206 -19.72 -3.05 -7.67
N GLN A 207 -19.28 -3.35 -6.45
CA GLN A 207 -20.17 -3.61 -5.30
C GLN A 207 -20.19 -2.44 -4.30
N VAL A 208 -19.40 -1.41 -4.53
CA VAL A 208 -19.26 -0.26 -3.62
C VAL A 208 -19.61 1.04 -4.35
N PRO A 209 -19.99 2.11 -3.60
CA PRO A 209 -20.22 3.43 -4.20
C PRO A 209 -19.01 3.93 -4.99
N CYS A 210 -19.26 4.62 -6.10
CA CYS A 210 -18.24 5.22 -6.96
C CYS A 210 -17.23 6.08 -6.18
N ALA A 211 -17.67 6.72 -5.09
CA ALA A 211 -16.80 7.48 -4.18
C ALA A 211 -15.65 6.65 -3.60
N THR A 212 -15.88 5.37 -3.28
CA THR A 212 -14.83 4.46 -2.81
C THR A 212 -13.84 4.10 -3.92
N GLY A 213 -14.35 3.86 -5.12
CA GLY A 213 -13.51 3.65 -6.31
C GLY A 213 -12.67 4.88 -6.63
N PHE A 214 -13.24 6.06 -6.52
CA PHE A 214 -12.52 7.34 -6.71
C PHE A 214 -11.40 7.50 -5.66
N TYR A 215 -11.65 7.18 -4.39
CA TYR A 215 -10.59 7.13 -3.38
C TYR A 215 -9.45 6.17 -3.78
N TRP A 216 -9.78 4.99 -4.32
CA TRP A 216 -8.76 4.04 -4.76
C TRP A 216 -7.90 4.59 -5.90
N ILE A 217 -8.50 5.30 -6.85
CA ILE A 217 -7.77 5.98 -7.92
C ILE A 217 -6.80 6.99 -7.31
N CYS A 218 -7.31 7.90 -6.46
CA CYS A 218 -6.49 8.92 -5.80
C CYS A 218 -5.37 8.29 -4.97
N SER A 219 -5.68 7.25 -4.20
CA SER A 219 -4.71 6.54 -3.36
C SER A 219 -3.63 5.85 -4.20
N SER A 220 -3.99 5.22 -5.32
CA SER A 220 -3.02 4.58 -6.23
C SER A 220 -2.04 5.59 -6.83
N VAL A 221 -2.55 6.74 -7.27
CA VAL A 221 -1.72 7.82 -7.84
C VAL A 221 -0.80 8.40 -6.78
N VAL A 222 -1.35 8.84 -5.64
CA VAL A 222 -0.58 9.46 -4.55
C VAL A 222 0.48 8.49 -4.00
N ASN A 223 0.12 7.23 -3.77
CA ASN A 223 1.08 6.21 -3.31
C ASN A 223 2.20 5.98 -4.33
N THR A 224 1.89 5.95 -5.62
CA THR A 224 2.90 5.77 -6.67
C THR A 224 3.88 6.93 -6.67
N VAL A 225 3.40 8.17 -6.58
CA VAL A 225 4.25 9.36 -6.51
C VAL A 225 5.13 9.34 -5.25
N ILE A 226 4.54 9.08 -4.08
CA ILE A 226 5.30 8.99 -2.82
C ILE A 226 6.34 7.88 -2.89
N MET A 227 5.99 6.71 -3.43
CA MET A 227 6.92 5.60 -3.60
C MET A 227 8.10 5.98 -4.50
N LEU A 228 7.86 6.69 -5.60
CA LEU A 228 8.91 7.17 -6.50
C LEU A 228 9.84 8.16 -5.77
N ILE A 229 9.27 9.09 -5.02
CA ILE A 229 10.03 10.06 -4.20
C ILE A 229 10.86 9.33 -3.15
N VAL A 230 10.25 8.44 -2.38
CA VAL A 230 10.95 7.68 -1.32
C VAL A 230 12.06 6.82 -1.93
N ASN A 231 11.82 6.15 -3.06
CA ASN A 231 12.85 5.36 -3.74
C ASN A 231 13.98 6.21 -4.31
N HIS A 232 13.71 7.44 -4.74
CA HIS A 232 14.76 8.34 -5.21
C HIS A 232 15.75 8.69 -4.08
N PHE A 233 15.23 8.96 -2.88
CA PHE A 233 16.07 9.33 -1.72
C PHE A 233 16.59 8.11 -0.93
N TYR A 234 15.79 7.05 -0.82
CA TYR A 234 16.03 5.86 0.01
C TYR A 234 16.03 4.58 -0.83
N SER A 235 16.81 4.55 -1.93
CA SER A 235 16.98 3.30 -2.69
C SER A 235 17.69 2.24 -1.85
N ALA A 236 17.42 0.95 -2.12
CA ALA A 236 18.04 -0.17 -1.41
C ALA A 236 19.59 -0.11 -1.49
N ASP A 237 20.13 0.29 -2.64
CA ASP A 237 21.58 0.43 -2.84
C ASP A 237 22.19 1.53 -1.96
N LYS A 238 21.51 2.68 -1.86
CA LYS A 238 21.96 3.79 -0.99
C LYS A 238 21.91 3.43 0.50
N ILE A 239 20.85 2.70 0.90
CA ILE A 239 20.69 2.23 2.28
C ILE A 239 21.76 1.20 2.60
N SER A 240 21.95 0.21 1.74
CA SER A 240 22.95 -0.85 1.94
C SER A 240 24.39 -0.28 1.96
N ALA A 241 24.72 0.65 1.07
CA ALA A 241 26.03 1.32 1.07
C ALA A 241 26.26 2.10 2.37
N LYS A 242 25.26 2.84 2.86
CA LYS A 242 25.36 3.58 4.11
C LYS A 242 25.55 2.65 5.32
N GLU A 243 24.80 1.56 5.40
CA GLU A 243 24.95 0.57 6.46
C GLU A 243 26.31 -0.12 6.43
N MET A 244 26.85 -0.47 5.24
CA MET A 244 28.18 -1.06 5.11
C MET A 244 29.29 -0.10 5.59
N ILE A 245 29.17 1.20 5.29
CA ILE A 245 30.11 2.21 5.78
C ILE A 245 30.04 2.32 7.31
N GLU A 246 28.83 2.31 7.87
CA GLU A 246 28.61 2.40 9.31
C GLU A 246 29.14 1.16 10.03
N GLU A 247 28.86 -0.04 9.53
CA GLU A 247 29.40 -1.31 10.06
C GLU A 247 30.93 -1.34 9.98
N GLY A 248 31.52 -0.89 8.86
CA GLY A 248 32.98 -0.78 8.70
C GLY A 248 33.62 0.19 9.71
N SER A 249 32.92 1.31 9.97
CA SER A 249 33.38 2.29 10.97
C SER A 249 33.35 1.74 12.41
N LEU A 250 32.25 0.98 12.71
CA LEU A 250 32.11 0.34 14.03
C LEU A 250 33.15 -0.78 14.25
N ARG A 251 33.46 -1.56 13.22
CA ARG A 251 34.50 -2.60 13.28
C ARG A 251 35.87 -1.96 13.57
N ARG A 252 36.26 -0.91 12.82
CA ARG A 252 37.52 -0.18 13.06
C ARG A 252 37.59 0.38 14.47
N LYS A 253 36.50 0.96 15.00
CA LYS A 253 36.46 1.46 16.38
C LYS A 253 36.60 0.33 17.41
N LYS A 254 36.06 -0.86 17.16
CA LYS A 254 36.22 -2.02 18.04
C LYS A 254 37.66 -2.55 18.02
N GLU A 255 38.25 -2.66 16.82
CA GLU A 255 39.66 -3.06 16.65
C GLU A 255 40.63 -2.09 17.36
N GLN A 256 40.38 -0.79 17.21
CA GLN A 256 41.17 0.23 17.88
C GLN A 256 41.11 0.13 19.41
N ARG A 257 39.90 -0.08 19.97
CA ARG A 257 39.73 -0.30 21.42
C ARG A 257 40.44 -1.53 21.92
N ILE A 258 40.50 -2.61 21.14
CA ILE A 258 41.24 -3.82 21.51
C ILE A 258 42.73 -3.55 21.52
N ILE A 259 43.26 -2.85 20.53
CA ILE A 259 44.70 -2.44 20.48
C ILE A 259 45.06 -1.52 21.66
N ASP A 260 44.19 -0.52 21.93
CA ASP A 260 44.39 0.42 23.05
C ASP A 260 44.32 -0.27 24.45
N SER A 261 43.60 -1.40 24.54
CA SER A 261 43.49 -2.20 25.79
C SER A 261 44.64 -3.18 26.00
N GLN A 262 45.46 -3.41 24.97
CA GLN A 262 46.63 -4.30 25.01
C GLN A 262 47.96 -3.56 25.22
N ASN A 263 47.97 -2.22 25.11
CA ASN A 263 49.06 -1.32 25.42
C ASN A 263 48.86 -0.71 26.82
#